data_c728d2f2cf67769bd6a20524d23e371a
#
_entry.id   c728d2f2cf67769bd6a20524d23e371a
#
_cell.length_a   1.000
_cell.length_b   1.000
_cell.length_c   1.000
_cell.angle_alpha   90.00
_cell.angle_beta   90.00
_cell.angle_gamma   90.00
#
_symmetry.space_group_name_H-M   'P 1'
#
loop_
_entity.id
_entity.type
_entity.pdbx_description
1 polymer ?
#
loop_
_entity_poly.entity_id
_entity_poly.type
_entity_poly.pdbx_seq_one_letter_code
_entity_poly.pdbx_strand_id
1 'polypeptide(L)'
;AATAIERVESFLAATQDLLKPDREVPEAFAEAMDDDMNIPRALAVLHEQTRAGNAALAAGEDASEAANAVMAMAEVLGLAQLMSFNAEGASDAEHEALDSLIQAVLAERADARAQKDWAKADAMRDLLFSAGVKVRDGVEGSSWSIA
;
A
#
# COMPACT_ATOMS: atom_id res chain seq x y z
N ALA A 1 -13.62 3.37 3.61
CA ALA A 1 -13.01 2.68 4.77
C ALA A 1 -12.07 1.61 4.23
N ALA A 2 -10.82 1.60 4.70
CA ALA A 2 -9.84 0.59 4.34
C ALA A 2 -10.36 -0.81 4.68
N THR A 3 -10.13 -1.77 3.80
CA THR A 3 -10.45 -3.17 4.06
C THR A 3 -9.56 -3.70 5.21
N ALA A 4 -9.91 -4.86 5.75
CA ALA A 4 -9.10 -5.47 6.80
C ALA A 4 -7.67 -5.83 6.30
N ILE A 5 -7.55 -6.25 5.04
CA ILE A 5 -6.28 -6.58 4.40
C ILE A 5 -5.43 -5.31 4.21
N GLU A 6 -5.99 -4.21 3.69
CA GLU A 6 -5.26 -2.94 3.53
C GLU A 6 -4.66 -2.41 4.85
N ARG A 7 -5.28 -2.71 5.99
CA ARG A 7 -4.73 -2.36 7.31
C ARG A 7 -3.50 -3.18 7.66
N VAL A 8 -3.51 -4.48 7.34
CA VAL A 8 -2.35 -5.38 7.53
C VAL A 8 -1.20 -4.93 6.62
N GLU A 9 -1.50 -4.66 5.35
CA GLU A 9 -0.51 -4.17 4.37
C GLU A 9 0.12 -2.84 4.82
N SER A 10 -0.71 -1.86 5.19
CA SER A 10 -0.23 -0.57 5.67
C SER A 10 0.62 -0.68 6.94
N PHE A 11 0.26 -1.58 7.86
CA PHE A 11 1.03 -1.83 9.07
C PHE A 11 2.39 -2.45 8.75
N LEU A 12 2.43 -3.50 7.91
CA LEU A 12 3.67 -4.16 7.52
C LEU A 12 4.59 -3.24 6.70
N ALA A 13 4.04 -2.40 5.84
CA ALA A 13 4.80 -1.39 5.12
C ALA A 13 5.43 -0.35 6.08
N ALA A 14 4.70 0.07 7.10
CA ALA A 14 5.20 1.02 8.10
C ALA A 14 6.25 0.42 9.07
N THR A 15 6.34 -0.91 9.15
CA THR A 15 7.21 -1.63 10.09
C THR A 15 8.23 -2.53 9.40
N GLN A 16 8.44 -2.39 8.10
CA GLN A 16 9.35 -3.24 7.33
C GLN A 16 10.77 -3.28 7.88
N ASP A 17 11.28 -2.15 8.40
CA ASP A 17 12.60 -2.04 8.99
C ASP A 17 12.74 -2.76 10.34
N LEU A 18 11.63 -3.17 10.96
CA LEU A 18 11.56 -3.89 12.23
C LEU A 18 11.50 -5.42 12.04
N LEU A 19 11.37 -5.89 10.80
CA LEU A 19 11.19 -7.32 10.51
C LEU A 19 12.52 -8.07 10.65
N LYS A 20 12.46 -9.24 11.31
CA LYS A 20 13.58 -10.15 11.52
C LYS A 20 13.48 -11.36 10.58
N PRO A 21 14.60 -12.02 10.21
CA PRO A 21 14.55 -13.24 9.41
C PRO A 21 13.88 -14.41 10.14
N ASP A 22 14.18 -14.56 11.45
CA ASP A 22 13.61 -15.63 12.29
C ASP A 22 12.40 -15.08 13.03
N ARG A 23 11.22 -15.43 12.53
CA ARG A 23 9.92 -15.01 13.10
C ARG A 23 9.14 -16.22 13.57
N GLU A 24 8.52 -16.08 14.73
CA GLU A 24 7.65 -17.10 15.29
C GLU A 24 6.19 -16.68 15.21
N VAL A 25 5.31 -17.63 14.89
CA VAL A 25 3.87 -17.40 14.92
C VAL A 25 3.40 -17.41 16.39
N PRO A 26 2.45 -16.53 16.77
CA PRO A 26 1.84 -16.56 18.09
C PRO A 26 1.16 -17.91 18.38
N GLU A 27 1.26 -18.40 19.63
CA GLU A 27 0.66 -19.67 20.06
C GLU A 27 -0.84 -19.73 19.73
N ALA A 28 -1.58 -18.66 19.98
CA ALA A 28 -3.01 -18.58 19.68
C ALA A 28 -3.33 -18.74 18.18
N PHE A 29 -2.42 -18.34 17.29
CA PHE A 29 -2.54 -18.56 15.86
C PHE A 29 -2.23 -20.03 15.52
N ALA A 30 -1.17 -20.59 16.06
CA ALA A 30 -0.80 -21.99 15.88
C ALA A 30 -1.95 -22.91 16.33
N GLU A 31 -2.51 -22.70 17.52
CA GLU A 31 -3.70 -23.42 18.01
C GLU A 31 -4.89 -23.31 17.04
N ALA A 32 -5.14 -22.15 16.45
CA ALA A 32 -6.23 -21.96 15.50
C ALA A 32 -5.99 -22.74 14.19
N MET A 33 -4.74 -22.84 13.74
CA MET A 33 -4.38 -23.62 12.56
C MET A 33 -4.41 -25.12 12.82
N ASP A 34 -4.06 -25.57 14.03
CA ASP A 34 -4.11 -26.96 14.44
C ASP A 34 -5.56 -27.44 14.71
N ASP A 35 -6.47 -26.53 15.04
CA ASP A 35 -7.90 -26.77 15.21
C ASP A 35 -8.61 -26.80 13.84
N ASP A 36 -8.33 -27.84 13.06
CA ASP A 36 -8.93 -28.10 11.74
C ASP A 36 -8.84 -26.91 10.77
N MET A 37 -7.71 -26.19 10.81
CA MET A 37 -7.48 -24.95 10.04
C MET A 37 -8.59 -23.91 10.26
N ASN A 38 -8.84 -23.54 11.50
CA ASN A 38 -9.85 -22.54 11.86
C ASN A 38 -9.45 -21.15 11.40
N ILE A 39 -9.54 -20.91 10.07
CA ILE A 39 -9.16 -19.66 9.41
C ILE A 39 -9.85 -18.44 10.03
N PRO A 40 -11.15 -18.45 10.38
CA PRO A 40 -11.75 -17.30 11.06
C PRO A 40 -11.07 -16.94 12.38
N ARG A 41 -10.67 -17.92 13.21
CA ARG A 41 -9.94 -17.70 14.46
C ARG A 41 -8.51 -17.21 14.18
N ALA A 42 -7.82 -17.79 13.21
CA ALA A 42 -6.48 -17.36 12.80
C ALA A 42 -6.47 -15.90 12.32
N LEU A 43 -7.43 -15.50 11.49
CA LEU A 43 -7.59 -14.11 11.04
C LEU A 43 -7.92 -13.16 12.19
N ALA A 44 -8.70 -13.58 13.18
CA ALA A 44 -8.97 -12.75 14.35
C ALA A 44 -7.66 -12.44 15.12
N VAL A 45 -6.77 -13.42 15.31
CA VAL A 45 -5.45 -13.21 15.93
C VAL A 45 -4.59 -12.26 15.11
N LEU A 46 -4.54 -12.43 13.76
CA LEU A 46 -3.82 -11.54 12.86
C LEU A 46 -4.28 -10.09 13.00
N HIS A 47 -5.59 -9.85 12.99
CA HIS A 47 -6.13 -8.51 13.11
C HIS A 47 -5.95 -7.90 14.50
N GLU A 48 -5.95 -8.72 15.55
CA GLU A 48 -5.67 -8.26 16.91
C GLU A 48 -4.22 -7.79 17.05
N GLN A 49 -3.26 -8.57 16.56
CA GLN A 49 -1.84 -8.19 16.53
C GLN A 49 -1.59 -6.94 15.67
N THR A 50 -2.22 -6.84 14.50
CA THR A 50 -2.15 -5.64 13.66
C THR A 50 -2.67 -4.41 14.39
N ARG A 51 -3.79 -4.53 15.12
CA ARG A 51 -4.34 -3.41 15.90
C ARG A 51 -3.44 -3.01 17.05
N ALA A 52 -2.87 -3.99 17.77
CA ALA A 52 -1.94 -3.74 18.87
C ALA A 52 -0.66 -3.03 18.37
N GLY A 53 -0.10 -3.50 17.26
CA GLY A 53 1.07 -2.88 16.63
C GLY A 53 0.81 -1.45 16.15
N ASN A 54 -0.34 -1.18 15.53
CA ASN A 54 -0.72 0.18 15.15
C ASN A 54 -0.90 1.11 16.36
N ALA A 55 -1.41 0.59 17.48
CA ALA A 55 -1.53 1.35 18.73
C ALA A 55 -0.15 1.69 19.31
N ALA A 56 0.80 0.74 19.30
CA ALA A 56 2.17 0.96 19.72
C ALA A 56 2.86 2.04 18.86
N LEU A 57 2.74 1.96 17.52
CA LEU A 57 3.26 2.99 16.61
C LEU A 57 2.69 4.38 16.92
N ALA A 58 1.38 4.46 17.14
CA ALA A 58 0.71 5.72 17.44
C ALA A 58 1.15 6.32 18.80
N ALA A 59 1.54 5.45 19.76
CA ALA A 59 2.09 5.84 21.07
C ALA A 59 3.59 6.16 21.02
N GLY A 60 4.27 5.90 19.90
CA GLY A 60 5.74 6.00 19.80
C GLY A 60 6.46 4.87 20.56
N GLU A 61 5.79 3.75 20.77
CA GLU A 61 6.32 2.56 21.43
C GLU A 61 6.89 1.57 20.41
N ASP A 62 7.63 0.55 20.90
CA ASP A 62 8.19 -0.49 20.05
C ASP A 62 7.10 -1.43 19.52
N ALA A 63 6.93 -1.47 18.20
CA ALA A 63 5.99 -2.34 17.51
C ALA A 63 6.66 -3.60 16.91
N SER A 64 7.95 -3.86 17.19
CA SER A 64 8.72 -4.92 16.54
C SER A 64 8.15 -6.32 16.79
N GLU A 65 7.67 -6.62 17.99
CA GLU A 65 7.04 -7.91 18.32
C GLU A 65 5.78 -8.13 17.50
N ALA A 66 4.88 -7.15 17.48
CA ALA A 66 3.65 -7.21 16.71
C ALA A 66 3.92 -7.30 15.18
N ALA A 67 4.91 -6.54 14.67
CA ALA A 67 5.29 -6.58 13.26
C ALA A 67 5.77 -7.96 12.82
N ASN A 68 6.65 -8.59 13.63
CA ASN A 68 7.17 -9.92 13.34
C ASN A 68 6.09 -11.00 13.46
N ALA A 69 5.21 -10.90 14.45
CA ALA A 69 4.07 -11.80 14.60
C ALA A 69 3.09 -11.71 13.42
N VAL A 70 2.73 -10.48 13.00
CA VAL A 70 1.83 -10.24 11.86
C VAL A 70 2.44 -10.77 10.56
N MET A 71 3.74 -10.53 10.33
CA MET A 71 4.42 -11.03 9.12
C MET A 71 4.49 -12.55 9.10
N ALA A 72 4.85 -13.21 10.23
CA ALA A 72 4.88 -14.67 10.33
C ALA A 72 3.51 -15.30 10.03
N MET A 73 2.43 -14.75 10.58
CA MET A 73 1.06 -15.21 10.30
C MET A 73 0.67 -14.97 8.84
N ALA A 74 1.04 -13.82 8.26
CA ALA A 74 0.78 -13.50 6.87
C ALA A 74 1.50 -14.46 5.91
N GLU A 75 2.73 -14.87 6.24
CA GLU A 75 3.48 -15.89 5.48
C GLU A 75 2.77 -17.25 5.49
N VAL A 76 2.33 -17.72 6.65
CA VAL A 76 1.59 -18.99 6.79
C VAL A 76 0.28 -18.97 6.00
N LEU A 77 -0.42 -17.85 5.99
CA LEU A 77 -1.68 -17.68 5.25
C LEU A 77 -1.48 -17.40 3.76
N GLY A 78 -0.23 -17.27 3.28
CA GLY A 78 0.08 -16.92 1.89
C GLY A 78 -0.20 -15.45 1.55
N LEU A 79 -0.55 -14.61 2.52
CA LEU A 79 -0.86 -13.20 2.31
C LEU A 79 0.38 -12.36 2.01
N ALA A 80 1.55 -12.77 2.53
CA ALA A 80 2.82 -12.07 2.29
C ALA A 80 3.19 -12.04 0.81
N GLN A 81 2.88 -13.10 0.06
CA GLN A 81 3.11 -13.15 -1.40
C GLN A 81 2.15 -12.22 -2.18
N LEU A 82 0.91 -12.08 -1.73
CA LEU A 82 -0.03 -11.14 -2.32
C LEU A 82 0.38 -9.69 -2.06
N MET A 83 0.93 -9.42 -0.87
CA MET A 83 1.44 -8.10 -0.49
C MET A 83 2.69 -7.73 -1.29
N SER A 84 3.66 -8.66 -1.46
CA SER A 84 4.83 -8.43 -2.30
C SER A 84 4.45 -8.25 -3.77
N PHE A 85 3.48 -9.01 -4.27
CA PHE A 85 2.97 -8.83 -5.64
C PHE A 85 2.32 -7.47 -5.86
N ASN A 86 1.64 -6.92 -4.86
CA ASN A 86 1.10 -5.56 -4.89
C ASN A 86 2.20 -4.49 -4.69
N ALA A 87 3.29 -4.82 -3.98
CA ALA A 87 4.45 -3.93 -3.80
C ALA A 87 5.44 -4.02 -4.97
N GLU A 88 5.56 -5.19 -5.61
CA GLU A 88 6.33 -5.42 -6.84
C GLU A 88 5.58 -5.01 -8.11
N GLY A 89 4.37 -4.48 -7.97
CA GLY A 89 3.49 -4.04 -9.05
C GLY A 89 4.03 -2.92 -9.93
N ALA A 90 5.09 -2.25 -9.52
CA ALA A 90 6.00 -1.49 -10.37
C ALA A 90 7.36 -1.48 -9.66
N SER A 91 8.43 -1.93 -10.32
CA SER A 91 9.78 -1.71 -9.82
C SER A 91 9.99 -0.19 -9.63
N ASP A 92 10.87 0.22 -8.71
CA ASP A 92 11.18 1.65 -8.52
C ASP A 92 11.48 2.33 -9.88
N ALA A 93 12.14 1.62 -10.79
CA ALA A 93 12.44 2.08 -12.14
C ALA A 93 11.17 2.23 -13.02
N GLU A 94 10.20 1.34 -12.90
CA GLU A 94 8.92 1.45 -13.64
C GLU A 94 8.06 2.57 -13.08
N HIS A 95 8.04 2.74 -11.76
CA HIS A 95 7.34 3.86 -11.12
C HIS A 95 7.99 5.20 -11.48
N GLU A 96 9.31 5.30 -11.48
CA GLU A 96 10.05 6.48 -11.90
C GLU A 96 9.85 6.81 -13.38
N ALA A 97 9.83 5.80 -14.24
CA ALA A 97 9.52 5.97 -15.66
C ALA A 97 8.08 6.45 -15.88
N LEU A 98 7.11 5.85 -15.15
CA LEU A 98 5.71 6.26 -15.21
C LEU A 98 5.52 7.69 -14.69
N ASP A 99 6.13 8.05 -13.55
CA ASP A 99 6.09 9.42 -13.02
C ASP A 99 6.66 10.41 -14.04
N SER A 100 7.81 10.12 -14.62
CA SER A 100 8.43 10.97 -15.65
C SER A 100 7.52 11.19 -16.85
N LEU A 101 6.83 10.15 -17.32
CA LEU A 101 5.88 10.26 -18.43
C LEU A 101 4.65 11.10 -18.05
N ILE A 102 4.09 10.88 -16.87
CA ILE A 102 2.94 11.65 -16.39
C ILE A 102 3.32 13.11 -16.18
N GLN A 103 4.47 13.40 -15.58
CA GLN A 103 4.96 14.76 -15.40
C GLN A 103 5.15 15.48 -16.75
N ALA A 104 5.64 14.81 -17.79
CA ALA A 104 5.75 15.38 -19.13
C ALA A 104 4.36 15.75 -19.71
N VAL A 105 3.35 14.90 -19.55
CA VAL A 105 1.97 15.18 -20.00
C VAL A 105 1.35 16.33 -19.19
N LEU A 106 1.61 16.39 -17.88
CA LEU A 106 1.14 17.49 -17.03
C LEU A 106 1.78 18.83 -17.39
N ALA A 107 3.07 18.83 -17.74
CA ALA A 107 3.78 20.02 -18.23
C ALA A 107 3.18 20.52 -19.55
N GLU A 108 2.98 19.65 -20.55
CA GLU A 108 2.32 20.01 -21.80
C GLU A 108 0.89 20.54 -21.60
N ARG A 109 0.15 19.93 -20.64
CA ARG A 109 -1.18 20.43 -20.28
C ARG A 109 -1.12 21.84 -19.68
N ALA A 110 -0.14 22.11 -18.82
CA ALA A 110 0.07 23.43 -18.25
C ALA A 110 0.40 24.47 -19.33
N ASP A 111 1.26 24.13 -20.28
CA ASP A 111 1.61 24.98 -21.42
C ASP A 111 0.40 25.27 -22.32
N ALA A 112 -0.42 24.26 -22.62
CA ALA A 112 -1.66 24.44 -23.36
C ALA A 112 -2.62 25.41 -22.64
N ARG A 113 -2.76 25.31 -21.33
CA ARG A 113 -3.56 26.24 -20.51
C ARG A 113 -3.01 27.67 -20.54
N ALA A 114 -1.68 27.83 -20.46
CA ALA A 114 -1.02 29.13 -20.56
C ALA A 114 -1.26 29.80 -21.93
N GLN A 115 -1.30 28.99 -22.98
CA GLN A 115 -1.61 29.43 -24.36
C GLN A 115 -3.11 29.56 -24.64
N LYS A 116 -3.97 29.27 -23.67
CA LYS A 116 -5.43 29.23 -23.75
C LYS A 116 -5.97 28.22 -24.78
N ASP A 117 -5.17 27.18 -25.08
CA ASP A 117 -5.60 26.02 -25.88
C ASP A 117 -6.32 25.02 -24.97
N TRP A 118 -7.58 25.32 -24.70
CA TRP A 118 -8.42 24.52 -23.81
C TRP A 118 -8.70 23.14 -24.39
N ALA A 119 -8.82 23.02 -25.74
CA ALA A 119 -9.07 21.75 -26.38
C ALA A 119 -7.92 20.75 -26.16
N LYS A 120 -6.67 21.22 -26.30
CA LYS A 120 -5.48 20.41 -26.03
C LYS A 120 -5.35 20.06 -24.57
N ALA A 121 -5.61 21.01 -23.67
CA ALA A 121 -5.54 20.78 -22.22
C ALA A 121 -6.57 19.74 -21.74
N ASP A 122 -7.79 19.77 -22.28
CA ASP A 122 -8.83 18.80 -21.96
C ASP A 122 -8.53 17.41 -22.54
N ALA A 123 -8.02 17.33 -23.78
CA ALA A 123 -7.61 16.06 -24.37
C ALA A 123 -6.53 15.35 -23.55
N MET A 124 -5.55 16.09 -22.98
CA MET A 124 -4.51 15.53 -22.11
C MET A 124 -5.07 15.04 -20.77
N ARG A 125 -6.03 15.77 -20.20
CA ARG A 125 -6.71 15.30 -18.98
C ARG A 125 -7.48 14.01 -19.23
N ASP A 126 -8.21 13.94 -20.35
CA ASP A 126 -9.01 12.78 -20.70
C ASP A 126 -8.12 11.57 -21.05
N LEU A 127 -6.94 11.80 -21.64
CA LEU A 127 -5.93 10.76 -21.84
C LEU A 127 -5.45 10.16 -20.51
N LEU A 128 -5.06 11.01 -19.55
CA LEU A 128 -4.63 10.55 -18.22
C LEU A 128 -5.76 9.81 -17.49
N PHE A 129 -6.99 10.33 -17.57
CA PHE A 129 -8.15 9.69 -16.96
C PHE A 129 -8.45 8.31 -17.58
N SER A 130 -8.36 8.18 -18.90
CA SER A 130 -8.56 6.90 -19.61
C SER A 130 -7.48 5.87 -19.30
N ALA A 131 -6.26 6.33 -18.94
CA ALA A 131 -5.16 5.51 -18.47
C ALA A 131 -5.26 5.14 -16.97
N GLY A 132 -6.35 5.53 -16.27
CA GLY A 132 -6.53 5.26 -14.85
C GLY A 132 -5.79 6.23 -13.93
N VAL A 133 -5.31 7.38 -14.44
CA VAL A 133 -4.60 8.38 -13.65
C VAL A 133 -5.53 9.51 -13.24
N LYS A 134 -5.66 9.74 -11.95
CA LYS A 134 -6.40 10.90 -11.39
C LYS A 134 -5.43 12.05 -11.15
N VAL A 135 -5.75 13.21 -11.71
CA VAL A 135 -4.99 14.44 -11.55
C VAL A 135 -5.71 15.38 -10.59
N ARG A 136 -4.97 15.94 -9.64
CA ARG A 136 -5.42 17.02 -8.75
C ARG A 136 -4.59 18.27 -9.01
N ASP A 137 -5.26 19.36 -9.39
CA ASP A 137 -4.62 20.66 -9.54
C ASP A 137 -4.53 21.34 -8.15
N GLY A 138 -3.32 21.69 -7.73
CA GLY A 138 -3.02 22.39 -6.47
C GLY A 138 -2.36 23.75 -6.73
N VAL A 139 -2.18 24.53 -5.65
CA VAL A 139 -1.54 25.85 -5.71
C VAL A 139 -0.05 25.75 -6.08
N GLU A 140 0.59 24.67 -5.70
CA GLU A 140 2.02 24.39 -5.96
C GLU A 140 2.26 23.53 -7.21
N GLY A 141 1.20 23.19 -7.97
CA GLY A 141 1.27 22.35 -9.17
C GLY A 141 0.22 21.25 -9.19
N SER A 142 0.27 20.40 -10.24
CA SER A 142 -0.61 19.24 -10.36
C SER A 142 0.03 18.00 -9.73
N SER A 143 -0.72 17.28 -8.93
CA SER A 143 -0.35 15.96 -8.38
C SER A 143 -1.21 14.87 -9.01
N TRP A 144 -0.72 13.64 -9.02
CA TRP A 144 -1.42 12.51 -9.61
C TRP A 144 -1.46 11.30 -8.68
N SER A 145 -2.43 10.40 -8.93
CA SER A 145 -2.56 9.09 -8.28
C SER A 145 -3.22 8.11 -9.24
N ILE A 146 -2.95 6.81 -9.08
CA ILE A 146 -3.67 5.76 -9.81
C ILE A 146 -5.09 5.63 -9.25
N ALA A 147 -6.05 5.35 -10.13
CA ALA A 147 -7.48 5.30 -9.79
C ALA A 147 -7.84 4.02 -9.00
#